data_d08b931adfe3051b74a3804fc91aede8
#
_entry.id   d08b931adfe3051b74a3804fc91aede8
#
_cell.length_a   1.000
_cell.length_b   1.000
_cell.length_c   1.000
_cell.angle_alpha   90.00
_cell.angle_beta   90.00
_cell.angle_gamma   90.00
#
_symmetry.space_group_name_H-M   'P 1'
#
loop_
_entity.id
_entity.type
_entity.pdbx_description
1 polymer ?
#
loop_
_entity_poly.entity_id
_entity_poly.type
_entity_poly.pdbx_seq_one_letter_code
_entity_poly.pdbx_strand_id
1 'polypeptide(L)'
;MFVLDSHCDTPSHIMRLRDLSLDNEFAQVDFPKLKKGKVDGAFFALYIPADLDVDAAREYMGRMLKGVKRTLSENQEIATLTVSRSQALQNKAEGRLSVFLGLENGSPLGDGDQAIDMLRSLYDEGVRYITLCHSRDNQICDSCASQSHKWGGLSPFGKRLVSEMNSIGMLVDVSHLSDSSF
;
A
#
# COMPACT_ATOMS: atom_id res chain seq x y z
N MET A 1 11.30 -9.99 -19.65
CA MET A 1 11.42 -8.93 -18.62
C MET A 1 10.07 -8.84 -17.91
N PHE A 2 10.03 -8.60 -16.59
CA PHE A 2 8.80 -8.31 -15.82
C PHE A 2 8.70 -6.79 -15.64
N VAL A 3 7.57 -6.21 -16.03
CA VAL A 3 7.29 -4.77 -15.92
C VAL A 3 6.40 -4.54 -14.71
N LEU A 4 6.89 -3.78 -13.74
CA LEU A 4 6.22 -3.50 -12.47
C LEU A 4 6.04 -1.98 -12.30
N ASP A 5 4.80 -1.57 -12.05
CA ASP A 5 4.51 -0.26 -11.47
C ASP A 5 4.61 -0.39 -9.94
N SER A 6 5.53 0.35 -9.33
CA SER A 6 5.80 0.22 -7.89
C SER A 6 4.81 0.96 -6.99
N HIS A 7 3.93 1.80 -7.55
CA HIS A 7 2.93 2.54 -6.76
C HIS A 7 1.84 3.15 -7.65
N CYS A 8 0.59 2.85 -7.36
CA CYS A 8 -0.54 3.59 -7.91
C CYS A 8 -1.73 3.67 -6.93
N ASP A 9 -2.41 4.82 -6.92
CA ASP A 9 -3.55 5.13 -6.04
C ASP A 9 -4.89 4.61 -6.56
N THR A 10 -4.84 3.63 -7.46
CA THR A 10 -6.04 3.03 -8.05
C THR A 10 -7.08 2.55 -7.03
N PRO A 11 -6.72 2.05 -5.82
CA PRO A 11 -7.72 1.72 -4.79
C PRO A 11 -8.67 2.86 -4.44
N SER A 12 -8.25 4.11 -4.54
CA SER A 12 -9.12 5.26 -4.32
C SER A 12 -10.27 5.37 -5.33
N HIS A 13 -10.10 4.82 -6.54
CA HIS A 13 -11.17 4.73 -7.54
C HIS A 13 -12.19 3.65 -7.18
N ILE A 14 -11.74 2.54 -6.57
CA ILE A 14 -12.62 1.49 -6.04
C ILE A 14 -13.53 2.06 -4.95
N MET A 15 -12.98 2.91 -4.07
CA MET A 15 -13.78 3.62 -3.05
C MET A 15 -14.85 4.54 -3.64
N ARG A 16 -14.68 4.97 -4.88
CA ARG A 16 -15.66 5.76 -5.65
C ARG A 16 -16.59 4.87 -6.52
N LEU A 17 -16.66 3.57 -6.23
CA LEU A 17 -17.45 2.56 -6.94
C LEU A 17 -17.14 2.46 -8.44
N ARG A 18 -15.90 2.68 -8.85
CA ARG A 18 -15.46 2.51 -10.22
C ARG A 18 -15.05 1.06 -10.48
N ASP A 19 -15.49 0.53 -11.60
CA ASP A 19 -15.15 -0.81 -12.03
C ASP A 19 -13.81 -0.78 -12.79
N LEU A 20 -12.80 -1.46 -12.25
CA LEU A 20 -11.47 -1.53 -12.85
C LEU A 20 -11.36 -2.55 -13.99
N SER A 21 -12.37 -3.37 -14.23
CA SER A 21 -12.41 -4.29 -15.39
C SER A 21 -12.73 -3.56 -16.70
N LEU A 22 -13.25 -2.35 -16.61
CA LEU A 22 -13.62 -1.50 -17.74
C LEU A 22 -12.53 -0.48 -18.06
N ASP A 23 -12.40 -0.10 -19.34
CA ASP A 23 -11.56 1.03 -19.78
C ASP A 23 -12.25 2.34 -19.36
N ASN A 24 -11.80 2.91 -18.25
CA ASN A 24 -12.39 4.09 -17.65
C ASN A 24 -11.86 5.37 -18.27
N GLU A 25 -12.74 6.24 -18.77
CA GLU A 25 -12.36 7.56 -19.28
C GLU A 25 -11.77 8.48 -18.17
N PHE A 26 -12.15 8.25 -16.91
CA PHE A 26 -11.78 9.09 -15.76
C PHE A 26 -10.64 8.53 -14.91
N ALA A 27 -10.15 7.32 -15.21
CA ALA A 27 -9.06 6.70 -14.47
C ALA A 27 -7.80 6.62 -15.31
N GLN A 28 -6.64 6.95 -14.73
CA GLN A 28 -5.35 6.79 -15.39
C GLN A 28 -4.92 5.32 -15.46
N VAL A 29 -5.36 4.52 -14.48
CA VAL A 29 -5.05 3.10 -14.32
C VAL A 29 -6.32 2.30 -14.14
N ASP A 30 -6.46 1.25 -14.94
CA ASP A 30 -7.43 0.16 -14.85
C ASP A 30 -6.81 -1.09 -15.49
N PHE A 31 -7.46 -2.24 -15.39
CA PHE A 31 -6.89 -3.48 -15.92
C PHE A 31 -6.67 -3.45 -17.43
N PRO A 32 -7.61 -2.96 -18.28
CA PRO A 32 -7.37 -2.81 -19.70
C PRO A 32 -6.16 -1.94 -20.04
N LYS A 33 -5.98 -0.79 -19.35
CA LYS A 33 -4.84 0.11 -19.58
C LYS A 33 -3.51 -0.51 -19.16
N LEU A 34 -3.46 -1.18 -17.99
CA LEU A 34 -2.28 -1.92 -17.56
C LEU A 34 -1.89 -2.99 -18.59
N LYS A 35 -2.87 -3.74 -19.08
CA LYS A 35 -2.64 -4.77 -20.10
C LYS A 35 -2.17 -4.19 -21.43
N LYS A 36 -2.79 -3.09 -21.90
CA LYS A 36 -2.38 -2.35 -23.09
C LYS A 36 -0.96 -1.77 -22.97
N GLY A 37 -0.60 -1.29 -21.76
CA GLY A 37 0.74 -0.80 -21.42
C GLY A 37 1.77 -1.91 -21.22
N LYS A 38 1.39 -3.19 -21.35
CA LYS A 38 2.27 -4.35 -21.11
C LYS A 38 2.88 -4.36 -19.71
N VAL A 39 2.14 -3.86 -18.73
CA VAL A 39 2.48 -3.93 -17.30
C VAL A 39 2.12 -5.33 -16.82
N ASP A 40 3.05 -6.01 -16.16
CA ASP A 40 2.87 -7.37 -15.65
C ASP A 40 2.37 -7.36 -14.20
N GLY A 41 2.65 -6.30 -13.46
CA GLY A 41 2.20 -6.14 -12.09
C GLY A 41 2.19 -4.69 -11.64
N ALA A 42 1.37 -4.39 -10.63
CA ALA A 42 1.31 -3.07 -10.02
C ALA A 42 1.08 -3.18 -8.51
N PHE A 43 1.72 -2.27 -7.76
CA PHE A 43 1.39 -2.05 -6.36
C PHE A 43 0.18 -1.11 -6.26
N PHE A 44 -0.89 -1.61 -5.68
CA PHE A 44 -2.07 -0.82 -5.35
C PHE A 44 -1.90 -0.23 -3.95
N ALA A 45 -1.70 1.08 -3.88
CA ALA A 45 -1.50 1.81 -2.64
C ALA A 45 -2.84 2.02 -1.92
N LEU A 46 -2.93 1.51 -0.69
CA LEU A 46 -3.99 1.85 0.25
C LEU A 46 -3.62 3.21 0.87
N TYR A 47 -3.91 4.28 0.14
CA TYR A 47 -3.62 5.65 0.56
C TYR A 47 -4.49 6.07 1.73
N ILE A 48 -3.88 6.57 2.80
CA ILE A 48 -4.57 7.06 4.00
C ILE A 48 -4.36 8.57 4.16
N PRO A 49 -5.43 9.37 4.13
CA PRO A 49 -5.35 10.81 4.39
C PRO A 49 -4.65 11.10 5.72
N ALA A 50 -3.71 12.06 5.71
CA ALA A 50 -2.87 12.35 6.86
C ALA A 50 -3.57 13.18 7.97
N ASP A 51 -4.80 13.59 7.75
CA ASP A 51 -5.64 14.34 8.70
C ASP A 51 -6.61 13.45 9.49
N LEU A 52 -6.69 12.16 9.19
CA LEU A 52 -7.50 11.22 9.93
C LEU A 52 -6.82 10.84 11.26
N ASP A 53 -7.61 10.72 12.32
CA ASP A 53 -7.16 10.04 13.54
C ASP A 53 -6.99 8.53 13.29
N VAL A 54 -6.39 7.83 14.25
CA VAL A 54 -6.02 6.41 14.09
C VAL A 54 -7.24 5.52 13.83
N ASP A 55 -8.37 5.75 14.49
CA ASP A 55 -9.55 4.89 14.34
C ASP A 55 -10.25 5.13 13.00
N ALA A 56 -10.41 6.38 12.60
CA ALA A 56 -10.92 6.74 11.28
C ALA A 56 -10.01 6.24 10.14
N ALA A 57 -8.69 6.32 10.34
CA ALA A 57 -7.70 5.80 9.40
C ALA A 57 -7.78 4.26 9.26
N ARG A 58 -7.99 3.54 10.37
CA ARG A 58 -8.21 2.08 10.36
C ARG A 58 -9.48 1.69 9.62
N GLU A 59 -10.58 2.38 9.89
CA GLU A 59 -11.85 2.14 9.20
C GLU A 59 -11.70 2.40 7.70
N TYR A 60 -11.08 3.52 7.33
CA TYR A 60 -10.84 3.90 5.94
C TYR A 60 -9.98 2.85 5.20
N MET A 61 -8.87 2.43 5.81
CA MET A 61 -7.99 1.37 5.31
C MET A 61 -8.76 0.07 5.12
N GLY A 62 -9.51 -0.37 6.12
CA GLY A 62 -10.28 -1.62 6.08
C GLY A 62 -11.31 -1.65 4.95
N ARG A 63 -12.02 -0.55 4.73
CA ARG A 63 -12.97 -0.41 3.60
C ARG A 63 -12.25 -0.52 2.25
N MET A 64 -11.10 0.16 2.10
CA MET A 64 -10.33 0.14 0.87
C MET A 64 -9.76 -1.25 0.59
N LEU A 65 -9.14 -1.89 1.59
CA LEU A 65 -8.62 -3.26 1.48
C LEU A 65 -9.71 -4.27 1.07
N LYS A 66 -10.87 -4.18 1.72
CA LYS A 66 -12.05 -5.01 1.38
C LYS A 66 -12.51 -4.75 -0.06
N GLY A 67 -12.53 -3.49 -0.49
CA GLY A 67 -12.88 -3.12 -1.86
C GLY A 67 -11.93 -3.71 -2.88
N VAL A 68 -10.62 -3.59 -2.67
CA VAL A 68 -9.61 -4.19 -3.57
C VAL A 68 -9.75 -5.71 -3.64
N LYS A 69 -9.86 -6.38 -2.49
CA LYS A 69 -10.02 -7.85 -2.46
C LYS A 69 -11.26 -8.31 -3.19
N ARG A 70 -12.39 -7.60 -3.02
CA ARG A 70 -13.63 -7.88 -3.77
C ARG A 70 -13.40 -7.71 -5.27
N THR A 71 -12.84 -6.57 -5.71
CA THR A 71 -12.58 -6.32 -7.13
C THR A 71 -11.70 -7.42 -7.74
N LEU A 72 -10.66 -7.87 -7.03
CA LEU A 72 -9.80 -8.95 -7.52
C LEU A 72 -10.51 -10.31 -7.53
N SER A 73 -11.38 -10.59 -6.54
CA SER A 73 -12.15 -11.83 -6.52
C SER A 73 -13.17 -11.93 -7.65
N GLU A 74 -13.72 -10.80 -8.07
CA GLU A 74 -14.67 -10.68 -9.18
C GLU A 74 -13.97 -10.72 -10.56
N ASN A 75 -12.63 -10.57 -10.62
CA ASN A 75 -11.84 -10.45 -11.86
C ASN A 75 -10.62 -11.39 -11.89
N GLN A 76 -10.71 -12.59 -11.34
CA GLN A 76 -9.56 -13.49 -11.14
C GLN A 76 -8.87 -13.93 -12.43
N GLU A 77 -9.59 -13.97 -13.56
CA GLU A 77 -9.00 -14.27 -14.87
C GLU A 77 -8.12 -13.12 -15.39
N ILE A 78 -8.29 -11.90 -14.89
CA ILE A 78 -7.59 -10.70 -15.38
C ILE A 78 -6.45 -10.34 -14.43
N ALA A 79 -6.72 -10.33 -13.11
CA ALA A 79 -5.81 -9.84 -12.09
C ALA A 79 -5.94 -10.64 -10.79
N THR A 80 -4.84 -10.88 -10.10
CA THR A 80 -4.81 -11.61 -8.82
C THR A 80 -3.98 -10.89 -7.77
N LEU A 81 -4.45 -10.97 -6.51
CA LEU A 81 -3.62 -10.58 -5.38
C LEU A 81 -2.36 -11.45 -5.35
N THR A 82 -1.21 -10.80 -5.32
CA THR A 82 0.09 -11.44 -5.44
C THR A 82 0.96 -11.06 -4.25
N VAL A 83 1.56 -12.05 -3.62
CA VAL A 83 2.36 -11.84 -2.40
C VAL A 83 3.80 -12.32 -2.53
N SER A 84 4.16 -12.90 -3.68
CA SER A 84 5.50 -13.42 -3.92
C SER A 84 5.93 -13.28 -5.39
N ARG A 85 7.27 -13.30 -5.60
CA ARG A 85 7.86 -13.32 -6.94
C ARG A 85 7.44 -14.53 -7.76
N SER A 86 7.33 -15.72 -7.14
CA SER A 86 6.93 -16.94 -7.85
C SER A 86 5.51 -16.83 -8.39
N GLN A 87 4.57 -16.34 -7.59
CA GLN A 87 3.20 -16.09 -8.04
C GLN A 87 3.16 -15.06 -9.18
N ALA A 88 3.96 -13.98 -9.09
CA ALA A 88 4.02 -12.95 -10.13
C ALA A 88 4.48 -13.52 -11.48
N LEU A 89 5.51 -14.38 -11.47
CA LEU A 89 6.00 -15.02 -12.68
C LEU A 89 4.99 -16.02 -13.26
N GLN A 90 4.27 -16.73 -12.40
CA GLN A 90 3.18 -17.61 -12.81
C GLN A 90 2.04 -16.81 -13.46
N ASN A 91 1.56 -15.76 -12.80
CA ASN A 91 0.51 -14.89 -13.34
C ASN A 91 0.88 -14.33 -14.72
N LYS A 92 2.13 -13.88 -14.88
CA LYS A 92 2.63 -13.41 -16.17
C LYS A 92 2.56 -14.51 -17.24
N ALA A 93 2.98 -15.73 -16.92
CA ALA A 93 2.92 -16.87 -17.84
C ALA A 93 1.47 -17.21 -18.25
N GLU A 94 0.52 -16.97 -17.36
CA GLU A 94 -0.92 -17.20 -17.57
C GLU A 94 -1.63 -15.96 -18.16
N GLY A 95 -0.91 -14.87 -18.44
CA GLY A 95 -1.47 -13.63 -19.01
C GLY A 95 -2.30 -12.79 -18.06
N ARG A 96 -2.15 -13.02 -16.73
CA ARG A 96 -2.82 -12.26 -15.67
C ARG A 96 -1.94 -11.17 -15.09
N LEU A 97 -2.56 -10.11 -14.61
CA LEU A 97 -1.91 -9.04 -13.86
C LEU A 97 -1.64 -9.47 -12.42
N SER A 98 -0.47 -9.13 -11.90
CA SER A 98 -0.13 -9.29 -10.49
C SER A 98 -0.43 -8.00 -9.74
N VAL A 99 -1.36 -8.03 -8.80
CA VAL A 99 -1.65 -6.88 -7.93
C VAL A 99 -1.01 -7.14 -6.58
N PHE A 100 -0.05 -6.30 -6.21
CA PHE A 100 0.54 -6.23 -4.89
C PHE A 100 -0.15 -5.13 -4.08
N LEU A 101 -0.12 -5.22 -2.76
CA LEU A 101 -0.66 -4.18 -1.89
C LEU A 101 0.45 -3.45 -1.15
N GLY A 102 0.32 -2.13 -1.08
CA GLY A 102 1.06 -1.26 -0.19
C GLY A 102 0.13 -0.47 0.71
N LEU A 103 0.58 -0.11 1.91
CA LEU A 103 -0.09 0.87 2.76
C LEU A 103 0.66 2.19 2.65
N GLU A 104 0.05 3.21 2.08
CA GLU A 104 0.63 4.55 2.03
C GLU A 104 0.14 5.39 3.20
N ASN A 105 1.06 5.77 4.08
CA ASN A 105 0.89 6.34 5.40
C ASN A 105 0.56 5.29 6.47
N GLY A 106 1.55 4.99 7.32
CA GLY A 106 1.44 4.02 8.42
C GLY A 106 0.59 4.48 9.61
N SER A 107 -0.09 5.63 9.53
CA SER A 107 -0.89 6.18 10.65
C SER A 107 -1.95 5.22 11.21
N PRO A 108 -2.63 4.33 10.41
CA PRO A 108 -3.60 3.37 10.93
C PRO A 108 -3.04 2.37 11.92
N LEU A 109 -1.73 2.13 11.88
CA LEU A 109 -1.11 1.19 12.84
C LEU A 109 -1.32 1.63 14.28
N GLY A 110 -1.32 2.98 14.54
CA GLY A 110 -1.21 3.48 15.90
C GLY A 110 0.21 3.26 16.44
N ASP A 111 0.34 2.98 17.72
CA ASP A 111 1.61 2.71 18.40
C ASP A 111 1.54 1.52 19.37
N GLY A 112 2.67 1.17 19.97
CA GLY A 112 2.76 0.09 20.94
C GLY A 112 2.66 -1.32 20.37
N ASP A 113 2.31 -2.28 21.21
CA ASP A 113 2.29 -3.71 20.84
C ASP A 113 1.16 -4.04 19.86
N GLN A 114 0.00 -3.41 20.04
CA GLN A 114 -1.14 -3.60 19.14
C GLN A 114 -0.81 -3.16 17.69
N ALA A 115 0.06 -2.17 17.53
CA ALA A 115 0.51 -1.74 16.21
C ALA A 115 1.38 -2.82 15.52
N ILE A 116 2.19 -3.54 16.29
CA ILE A 116 2.99 -4.65 15.77
C ILE A 116 2.09 -5.82 15.37
N ASP A 117 1.06 -6.12 16.16
CA ASP A 117 0.08 -7.17 15.81
C ASP A 117 -0.69 -6.80 14.54
N MET A 118 -1.06 -5.52 14.39
CA MET A 118 -1.70 -5.03 13.17
C MET A 118 -0.76 -5.09 11.96
N LEU A 119 0.53 -4.77 12.12
CA LEU A 119 1.53 -4.91 11.07
C LEU A 119 1.57 -6.35 10.53
N ARG A 120 1.64 -7.34 11.43
CA ARG A 120 1.64 -8.76 11.08
C ARG A 120 0.34 -9.17 10.37
N SER A 121 -0.79 -8.73 10.91
CA SER A 121 -2.10 -8.96 10.27
C SER A 121 -2.16 -8.39 8.84
N LEU A 122 -1.64 -7.18 8.61
CA LEU A 122 -1.59 -6.59 7.27
C LEU A 122 -0.68 -7.39 6.33
N TYR A 123 0.43 -7.93 6.83
CA TYR A 123 1.30 -8.81 6.04
C TYR A 123 0.58 -10.09 5.63
N ASP A 124 -0.17 -10.72 6.55
CA ASP A 124 -0.99 -11.91 6.28
C ASP A 124 -2.12 -11.61 5.29
N GLU A 125 -2.68 -10.39 5.34
CA GLU A 125 -3.68 -9.88 4.41
C GLU A 125 -3.12 -9.57 3.00
N GLY A 126 -1.80 -9.62 2.82
CA GLY A 126 -1.13 -9.46 1.53
C GLY A 126 -0.43 -8.12 1.31
N VAL A 127 -0.39 -7.21 2.29
CA VAL A 127 0.39 -5.97 2.20
C VAL A 127 1.88 -6.29 2.19
N ARG A 128 2.64 -5.66 1.32
CA ARG A 128 4.07 -5.96 1.13
C ARG A 128 4.99 -4.76 1.31
N TYR A 129 4.46 -3.54 1.36
CA TYR A 129 5.20 -2.39 1.84
C TYR A 129 4.34 -1.49 2.72
N ILE A 130 4.99 -0.69 3.55
CA ILE A 130 4.38 0.45 4.25
C ILE A 130 5.23 1.69 4.03
N THR A 131 4.60 2.76 3.50
CA THR A 131 5.15 4.11 3.54
C THR A 131 4.94 4.66 4.95
N LEU A 132 6.01 4.97 5.65
CA LEU A 132 5.95 5.23 7.10
C LEU A 132 5.09 6.44 7.48
N CYS A 133 5.15 7.51 6.69
CA CYS A 133 4.27 8.69 6.80
C CYS A 133 3.85 9.20 5.43
N HIS A 134 3.04 10.26 5.37
CA HIS A 134 2.73 10.96 4.13
C HIS A 134 3.04 12.46 4.29
N SER A 135 2.06 13.33 4.20
CA SER A 135 2.25 14.79 4.21
C SER A 135 2.36 15.42 5.60
N ARG A 136 2.33 14.63 6.67
CA ARG A 136 2.46 15.07 8.06
C ARG A 136 3.28 14.07 8.86
N ASP A 137 3.93 14.58 9.91
CA ASP A 137 4.51 13.73 10.95
C ASP A 137 3.42 12.88 11.59
N ASN A 138 3.76 11.65 11.90
CA ASN A 138 2.86 10.75 12.62
C ASN A 138 3.56 10.11 13.82
N GLN A 139 3.02 9.04 14.38
CA GLN A 139 3.63 8.32 15.50
C GLN A 139 4.89 7.54 15.13
N ILE A 140 5.18 7.38 13.83
CA ILE A 140 6.30 6.59 13.32
C ILE A 140 7.51 7.47 13.04
N CYS A 141 7.32 8.58 12.32
CA CYS A 141 8.41 9.42 11.83
C CYS A 141 7.96 10.82 11.43
N ASP A 142 8.94 11.65 11.11
CA ASP A 142 8.78 12.99 10.56
C ASP A 142 8.68 12.94 9.04
N SER A 143 7.79 13.76 8.49
CA SER A 143 7.55 13.92 7.05
C SER A 143 8.38 15.06 6.46
N CYS A 144 8.82 14.92 5.21
CA CYS A 144 9.48 16.00 4.46
C CYS A 144 8.56 17.21 4.22
N ALA A 145 7.24 17.03 4.30
CA ALA A 145 6.27 18.10 4.12
C ALA A 145 5.95 18.87 5.41
N SER A 146 6.40 18.40 6.59
CA SER A 146 6.22 19.08 7.86
C SER A 146 7.19 20.25 8.02
N GLN A 147 6.69 21.40 8.49
CA GLN A 147 7.52 22.57 8.78
C GLN A 147 8.25 22.45 10.13
N SER A 148 7.70 21.67 11.06
CA SER A 148 8.29 21.42 12.37
C SER A 148 8.31 19.91 12.61
N HIS A 149 9.50 19.36 12.85
CA HIS A 149 9.65 17.92 13.09
C HIS A 149 9.39 17.57 14.56
N LYS A 150 8.61 16.50 14.77
CA LYS A 150 8.24 16.04 16.11
C LYS A 150 9.34 15.20 16.76
N TRP A 151 10.06 14.40 15.94
CA TRP A 151 10.97 13.37 16.43
C TRP A 151 12.44 13.63 16.12
N GLY A 152 12.72 14.47 15.11
CA GLY A 152 14.05 14.62 14.54
C GLY A 152 14.48 13.36 13.74
N GLY A 153 13.50 12.68 13.16
CA GLY A 153 13.68 11.45 12.39
C GLY A 153 12.65 10.38 12.74
N LEU A 154 13.08 9.12 12.88
CA LEU A 154 12.21 8.05 13.37
C LEU A 154 11.95 8.20 14.87
N SER A 155 10.69 8.05 15.27
CA SER A 155 10.32 7.91 16.69
C SER A 155 10.92 6.63 17.30
N PRO A 156 10.95 6.49 18.64
CA PRO A 156 11.30 5.22 19.28
C PRO A 156 10.43 4.04 18.81
N PHE A 157 9.14 4.29 18.62
CA PHE A 157 8.22 3.32 18.05
C PHE A 157 8.54 3.04 16.57
N GLY A 158 8.84 4.07 15.78
CA GLY A 158 9.20 3.92 14.36
C GLY A 158 10.43 3.03 14.15
N LYS A 159 11.45 3.16 15.00
CA LYS A 159 12.64 2.27 14.96
C LYS A 159 12.27 0.81 15.23
N ARG A 160 11.40 0.57 16.22
CA ARG A 160 10.88 -0.77 16.52
C ARG A 160 10.06 -1.33 15.37
N LEU A 161 9.18 -0.52 14.79
CA LEU A 161 8.34 -0.90 13.65
C LEU A 161 9.19 -1.31 12.44
N VAL A 162 10.19 -0.52 12.07
CA VAL A 162 11.11 -0.83 10.97
C VAL A 162 11.87 -2.15 11.22
N SER A 163 12.32 -2.38 12.47
CA SER A 163 12.95 -3.65 12.84
C SER A 163 12.01 -4.84 12.65
N GLU A 164 10.74 -4.69 13.04
CA GLU A 164 9.74 -5.74 12.85
C GLU A 164 9.40 -5.96 11.38
N MET A 165 9.24 -4.88 10.59
CA MET A 165 9.04 -4.98 9.14
C MET A 165 10.15 -5.77 8.47
N ASN A 166 11.41 -5.50 8.81
CA ASN A 166 12.55 -6.26 8.31
C ASN A 166 12.48 -7.75 8.71
N SER A 167 12.05 -8.05 9.95
CA SER A 167 12.00 -9.43 10.45
C SER A 167 10.97 -10.29 9.72
N ILE A 168 9.84 -9.69 9.31
CA ILE A 168 8.78 -10.40 8.58
C ILE A 168 8.92 -10.31 7.06
N GLY A 169 9.91 -9.55 6.55
CA GLY A 169 10.12 -9.36 5.11
C GLY A 169 9.16 -8.36 4.45
N MET A 170 8.63 -7.40 5.21
CA MET A 170 7.87 -6.27 4.68
C MET A 170 8.81 -5.16 4.23
N LEU A 171 8.60 -4.62 3.04
CA LEU A 171 9.38 -3.50 2.52
C LEU A 171 9.06 -2.22 3.28
N VAL A 172 10.09 -1.45 3.60
CA VAL A 172 9.97 -0.09 4.13
C VAL A 172 9.99 0.87 2.96
N ASP A 173 8.89 1.56 2.71
CA ASP A 173 8.85 2.62 1.72
C ASP A 173 9.22 3.95 2.38
N VAL A 174 10.27 4.56 1.87
CA VAL A 174 10.88 5.79 2.38
C VAL A 174 10.35 7.06 1.71
N SER A 175 9.35 6.93 0.83
CA SER A 175 8.65 8.07 0.24
C SER A 175 8.09 8.97 1.34
N HIS A 176 8.10 10.27 1.12
CA HIS A 176 7.60 11.29 2.05
C HIS A 176 8.38 11.47 3.35
N LEU A 177 9.45 10.72 3.61
CA LEU A 177 10.24 10.88 4.81
C LEU A 177 11.03 12.19 4.81
N SER A 178 11.24 12.78 6.00
CA SER A 178 12.28 13.81 6.16
C SER A 178 13.66 13.20 5.98
N ASP A 179 14.67 14.01 5.65
CA ASP A 179 16.06 13.56 5.51
C ASP A 179 16.56 12.83 6.79
N SER A 180 16.10 13.28 7.96
CA SER A 180 16.47 12.68 9.24
C SER A 180 15.72 11.37 9.53
N SER A 181 14.60 11.11 8.86
CA SER A 181 13.83 9.87 8.99
C SER A 181 14.34 8.78 8.05
N PHE A 182 15.03 9.16 6.97
CA PHE A 182 15.65 8.27 6.00
C PHE A 182 16.91 7.62 6.58
#